data_8f434baa76caaf12fcbb39081f148084
#
_entry.id   8f434baa76caaf12fcbb39081f148084
#
_cell.length_a   1.000
_cell.length_b   1.000
_cell.length_c   1.000
_cell.angle_alpha   90.00
_cell.angle_beta   90.00
_cell.angle_gamma   90.00
#
_symmetry.space_group_name_H-M   'P 1'
#
loop_
_entity.id
_entity.type
_entity.pdbx_description
1 polymer ?
#
loop_
_entity_poly.entity_id
_entity_poly.type
_entity_poly.pdbx_seq_one_letter_code
_entity_poly.pdbx_strand_id
1 'polypeptide(L)'
;MLFRSGNHFGYEGMQLTEPAQFTEYPKGGFYDWHMDADVNGQFEPPVRKISMTILLSNPSEFEGGDLEFMTEGNKPPQLLQGQAIFFCSMIRHRVNKVKKGVRRSLVMWFGGPPFK
;
A
#
# COMPACT_ATOMS: atom_id res chain seq x y z
N MET A 1 14.42 -6.37 -1.02
CA MET A 1 13.42 -7.45 -0.88
C MET A 1 13.21 -8.12 -2.20
N LEU A 2 13.18 -9.45 -2.21
CA LEU A 2 12.92 -10.22 -3.40
C LEU A 2 11.45 -10.60 -3.45
N PHE A 3 10.77 -10.17 -4.51
CA PHE A 3 9.43 -10.64 -4.81
C PHE A 3 9.57 -11.85 -5.74
N ARG A 4 9.02 -12.98 -5.33
CA ARG A 4 9.10 -14.21 -6.12
C ARG A 4 7.74 -14.52 -6.71
N SER A 5 7.74 -14.99 -7.97
CA SER A 5 6.55 -15.60 -8.56
C SER A 5 6.16 -16.82 -7.73
N GLY A 6 4.89 -17.19 -7.73
CA GLY A 6 4.41 -18.27 -6.88
C GLY A 6 4.34 -17.87 -5.41
N ASN A 7 4.21 -16.63 -5.13
CA ASN A 7 4.11 -16.03 -3.81
C ASN A 7 2.85 -16.50 -3.07
N HIS A 8 2.72 -16.08 -1.80
CA HIS A 8 1.61 -16.46 -0.92
C HIS A 8 0.22 -16.02 -1.41
N PHE A 9 0.16 -15.13 -2.38
CA PHE A 9 -1.10 -14.61 -2.93
C PHE A 9 -1.65 -15.48 -4.06
N GLY A 10 -0.86 -16.46 -4.56
CA GLY A 10 -1.29 -17.36 -5.62
C GLY A 10 -1.40 -16.73 -7.00
N TYR A 11 -0.83 -15.57 -7.20
CA TYR A 11 -0.84 -14.91 -8.50
C TYR A 11 0.35 -15.33 -9.34
N GLU A 12 0.15 -15.41 -10.65
CA GLU A 12 1.18 -15.74 -11.61
C GLU A 12 1.52 -14.55 -12.48
N GLY A 13 2.73 -14.54 -13.03
CA GLY A 13 3.17 -13.49 -13.94
C GLY A 13 3.29 -12.11 -13.31
N MET A 14 3.59 -12.07 -12.03
CA MET A 14 3.67 -10.81 -11.28
C MET A 14 4.94 -10.04 -11.63
N GLN A 15 4.77 -8.74 -11.83
CA GLN A 15 5.86 -7.81 -12.08
C GLN A 15 5.51 -6.46 -11.51
N LEU A 16 6.51 -5.59 -11.36
CA LEU A 16 6.23 -4.20 -11.00
C LEU A 16 5.39 -3.56 -12.10
N THR A 17 4.29 -2.92 -11.71
CA THR A 17 3.40 -2.24 -12.66
C THR A 17 3.95 -0.88 -13.07
N GLU A 18 4.71 -0.27 -12.19
CA GLU A 18 5.24 1.08 -12.38
C GLU A 18 6.40 1.32 -11.41
N PRO A 19 7.18 2.40 -11.58
CA PRO A 19 8.23 2.73 -10.63
C PRO A 19 7.69 2.94 -9.22
N ALA A 20 8.51 2.65 -8.21
CA ALA A 20 8.15 2.90 -6.83
C ALA A 20 7.80 4.37 -6.61
N GLN A 21 6.80 4.62 -5.78
CA GLN A 21 6.34 5.96 -5.47
C GLN A 21 6.74 6.35 -4.05
N PHE A 22 7.49 7.44 -3.94
CA PHE A 22 7.77 8.07 -2.66
C PHE A 22 6.59 8.96 -2.30
N THR A 23 6.04 8.77 -1.09
CA THR A 23 4.94 9.59 -0.59
C THR A 23 5.32 10.29 0.69
N GLU A 24 4.86 11.52 0.84
CA GLU A 24 5.12 12.34 2.00
C GLU A 24 3.82 13.00 2.44
N TYR A 25 3.44 12.76 3.70
CA TYR A 25 2.26 13.36 4.31
C TYR A 25 2.70 14.29 5.43
N PRO A 26 2.65 15.61 5.21
CA PRO A 26 2.89 16.57 6.28
C PRO A 26 1.70 16.63 7.23
N LYS A 27 1.81 17.42 8.29
CA LYS A 27 0.70 17.66 9.20
C LYS A 27 -0.56 18.05 8.42
N GLY A 28 -1.67 17.37 8.70
CA GLY A 28 -2.93 17.54 7.98
C GLY A 28 -3.07 16.68 6.73
N GLY A 29 -1.99 16.04 6.26
CA GLY A 29 -2.03 15.18 5.10
C GLY A 29 -2.75 13.86 5.40
N PHE A 30 -3.44 13.34 4.39
CA PHE A 30 -4.17 12.08 4.50
C PHE A 30 -4.44 11.54 3.10
N TYR A 31 -4.85 10.27 3.06
CA TYR A 31 -5.37 9.64 1.85
C TYR A 31 -6.61 8.85 2.23
N ASP A 32 -7.75 9.28 1.73
CA ASP A 32 -9.04 8.70 2.12
C ASP A 32 -9.21 7.27 1.58
N TRP A 33 -10.27 6.61 2.03
CA TRP A 33 -10.60 5.24 1.65
C TRP A 33 -10.55 5.04 0.14
N HIS A 34 -9.75 4.08 -0.30
CA HIS A 34 -9.59 3.77 -1.72
C HIS A 34 -9.11 2.32 -1.90
N MET A 35 -9.22 1.83 -3.13
CA MET A 35 -8.57 0.60 -3.58
C MET A 35 -7.48 0.98 -4.55
N ASP A 36 -6.40 0.21 -4.57
CA ASP A 36 -5.32 0.42 -5.53
C ASP A 36 -5.59 -0.23 -6.88
N ALA A 37 -6.47 -1.24 -6.92
CA ALA A 37 -6.85 -1.93 -8.14
C ALA A 37 -8.21 -1.48 -8.62
N ASP A 38 -8.37 -1.33 -9.93
CA ASP A 38 -9.68 -1.10 -10.54
C ASP A 38 -10.25 -2.44 -11.01
N VAL A 39 -11.26 -2.92 -10.26
CA VAL A 39 -11.90 -4.19 -10.55
C VAL A 39 -12.87 -4.11 -11.72
N ASN A 40 -13.20 -2.93 -12.20
CA ASN A 40 -14.09 -2.76 -13.35
C ASN A 40 -13.40 -3.00 -14.69
N GLY A 41 -12.11 -3.31 -14.66
CA GLY A 41 -11.42 -3.83 -15.84
C GLY A 41 -11.19 -2.84 -16.95
N GLN A 42 -11.11 -1.57 -16.67
CA GLN A 42 -10.96 -0.55 -17.70
C GLN A 42 -9.53 -0.21 -18.03
N PHE A 43 -8.59 -0.77 -17.28
CA PHE A 43 -7.17 -0.46 -17.48
C PHE A 43 -6.48 -1.54 -18.27
N GLU A 44 -5.54 -1.11 -19.09
CA GLU A 44 -4.65 -2.03 -19.78
C GLU A 44 -3.69 -2.70 -18.79
N PRO A 45 -3.33 -3.96 -19.05
CA PRO A 45 -2.31 -4.63 -18.27
C PRO A 45 -0.96 -3.88 -18.35
N PRO A 46 -0.12 -3.95 -17.28
CA PRO A 46 -0.32 -4.75 -16.08
C PRO A 46 -1.29 -4.10 -15.08
N VAL A 47 -2.15 -4.90 -14.52
CA VAL A 47 -3.12 -4.47 -13.51
C VAL A 47 -2.54 -4.68 -12.12
N ARG A 48 -2.68 -3.71 -11.24
CA ARG A 48 -2.21 -3.81 -9.85
C ARG A 48 -2.97 -4.91 -9.12
N LYS A 49 -2.26 -5.82 -8.49
CA LYS A 49 -2.82 -6.94 -7.73
C LYS A 49 -2.36 -6.98 -6.29
N ILE A 50 -1.11 -6.64 -6.06
CA ILE A 50 -0.51 -6.58 -4.73
C ILE A 50 0.08 -5.21 -4.54
N SER A 51 -0.25 -4.60 -3.41
CA SER A 51 0.33 -3.36 -2.97
C SER A 51 1.33 -3.63 -1.87
N MET A 52 2.41 -2.86 -1.85
CA MET A 52 3.40 -2.90 -0.79
C MET A 52 3.67 -1.48 -0.34
N THR A 53 3.74 -1.26 0.96
CA THR A 53 4.20 0.01 1.51
C THR A 53 5.28 -0.23 2.54
N ILE A 54 6.32 0.59 2.47
CA ILE A 54 7.42 0.57 3.44
C ILE A 54 7.38 1.89 4.19
N LEU A 55 7.34 1.84 5.53
CA LEU A 55 7.42 3.05 6.33
C LEU A 55 8.87 3.53 6.37
N LEU A 56 9.11 4.73 5.88
CA LEU A 56 10.45 5.32 5.85
C LEU A 56 10.72 6.19 7.07
N SER A 57 9.69 6.80 7.66
CA SER A 57 9.82 7.59 8.87
C SER A 57 9.96 6.71 10.09
N ASN A 58 10.70 7.20 11.08
CA ASN A 58 10.65 6.60 12.41
C ASN A 58 9.29 6.94 13.01
N PRO A 59 8.55 5.97 13.62
CA PRO A 59 7.25 6.27 14.23
C PRO A 59 7.28 7.36 15.28
N SER A 60 8.42 7.61 15.90
CA SER A 60 8.57 8.71 16.87
C SER A 60 8.55 10.09 16.22
N GLU A 61 8.67 10.18 14.90
CA GLU A 61 8.75 11.44 14.17
C GLU A 61 7.40 12.01 13.78
N PHE A 62 6.32 11.23 13.95
CA PHE A 62 4.99 11.69 13.57
C PHE A 62 3.90 11.07 14.45
N GLU A 63 2.75 11.72 14.48
CA GLU A 63 1.55 11.21 15.14
C GLU A 63 0.39 11.21 14.15
N GLY A 64 -0.52 10.25 14.30
CA GLY A 64 -1.57 10.02 13.32
C GLY A 64 -1.00 9.31 12.10
N GLY A 65 -1.63 9.48 10.96
CA GLY A 65 -1.14 8.90 9.73
C GLY A 65 -1.16 7.37 9.72
N ASP A 66 -2.07 6.75 10.46
CA ASP A 66 -2.16 5.30 10.50
C ASP A 66 -2.66 4.76 9.18
N LEU A 67 -2.04 3.66 8.74
CA LEU A 67 -2.56 2.88 7.63
C LEU A 67 -3.66 1.97 8.15
N GLU A 68 -4.86 2.15 7.65
CA GLU A 68 -6.03 1.39 8.08
C GLU A 68 -6.63 0.61 6.92
N PHE A 69 -7.06 -0.61 7.20
CA PHE A 69 -7.74 -1.46 6.23
C PHE A 69 -9.20 -1.60 6.61
N MET A 70 -10.07 -1.59 5.60
CA MET A 70 -11.50 -1.80 5.81
C MET A 70 -11.76 -3.30 5.96
N THR A 71 -11.36 -3.83 7.08
CA THR A 71 -11.56 -5.22 7.45
C THR A 71 -12.17 -5.27 8.85
N GLU A 72 -13.06 -6.22 9.04
CA GLU A 72 -13.79 -6.33 10.29
C GLU A 72 -12.89 -6.69 11.47
N GLY A 73 -12.98 -5.90 12.53
CA GLY A 73 -12.31 -6.21 13.79
C GLY A 73 -10.80 -6.02 13.84
N ASN A 74 -10.19 -5.49 12.80
CA ASN A 74 -8.74 -5.34 12.76
C ASN A 74 -8.29 -3.96 13.22
N LYS A 75 -7.19 -3.97 13.98
CA LYS A 75 -6.51 -2.74 14.35
C LYS A 75 -5.54 -2.35 13.23
N PRO A 76 -5.24 -1.03 13.08
CA PRO A 76 -4.21 -0.61 12.15
C PRO A 76 -2.88 -1.30 12.45
N PRO A 77 -2.14 -1.76 11.42
CA PRO A 77 -0.82 -2.32 11.66
C PRO A 77 0.13 -1.25 12.19
N GLN A 78 0.97 -1.65 13.13
CA GLN A 78 1.98 -0.76 13.70
C GLN A 78 3.32 -1.07 13.05
N LEU A 79 3.67 -0.31 12.03
CA LEU A 79 4.92 -0.50 11.30
C LEU A 79 6.07 0.22 12.02
N LEU A 80 7.19 -0.45 12.08
CA LEU A 80 8.46 0.18 12.46
C LEU A 80 9.13 0.76 11.21
N GLN A 81 10.09 1.63 11.42
CA GLN A 81 10.86 2.20 10.32
C GLN A 81 11.51 1.09 9.51
N GLY A 82 11.33 1.15 8.19
CA GLY A 82 11.88 0.18 7.28
C GLY A 82 11.06 -1.09 7.11
N GLN A 83 9.98 -1.26 7.87
CA GLN A 83 9.10 -2.42 7.70
C GLN A 83 8.16 -2.23 6.53
N ALA A 84 7.91 -3.32 5.83
CA ALA A 84 6.98 -3.37 4.71
C ALA A 84 5.75 -4.18 5.08
N ILE A 85 4.63 -3.77 4.53
CA ILE A 85 3.39 -4.56 4.56
C ILE A 85 2.93 -4.79 3.12
N PHE A 86 2.51 -6.02 2.85
CA PHE A 86 1.95 -6.41 1.55
C PHE A 86 0.46 -6.68 1.74
N PHE A 87 -0.33 -6.23 0.78
CA PHE A 87 -1.77 -6.48 0.83
C PHE A 87 -2.35 -6.52 -0.58
N CYS A 88 -3.50 -7.17 -0.69
CA CYS A 88 -4.22 -7.24 -1.97
C CYS A 88 -4.66 -5.83 -2.38
N SER A 89 -4.37 -5.44 -3.62
CA SER A 89 -4.70 -4.11 -4.11
C SER A 89 -6.20 -3.82 -4.14
N MET A 90 -7.04 -4.85 -4.01
CA MET A 90 -8.50 -4.72 -3.97
C MET A 90 -9.03 -4.38 -2.58
N ILE A 91 -8.21 -4.45 -1.54
CA ILE A 91 -8.67 -4.12 -0.19
C ILE A 91 -8.73 -2.60 -0.04
N ARG A 92 -9.87 -2.12 0.45
CA ARG A 92 -10.01 -0.69 0.75
C ARG A 92 -9.14 -0.34 1.95
N HIS A 93 -8.41 0.73 1.82
CA HIS A 93 -7.51 1.19 2.86
C HIS A 93 -7.39 2.71 2.80
N ARG A 94 -6.85 3.26 3.87
CA ARG A 94 -6.58 4.71 3.95
C ARG A 94 -5.35 4.98 4.80
N VAL A 95 -4.82 6.18 4.64
CA VAL A 95 -3.88 6.78 5.60
C VAL A 95 -4.63 7.89 6.30
N ASN A 96 -4.88 7.75 7.60
CA ASN A 96 -5.63 8.78 8.30
C ASN A 96 -4.76 10.02 8.51
N LYS A 97 -5.39 11.10 8.97
CA LYS A 97 -4.75 12.41 9.03
C LYS A 97 -3.52 12.40 9.94
N VAL A 98 -2.41 12.91 9.43
CA VAL A 98 -1.20 13.16 10.22
C VAL A 98 -1.47 14.35 11.14
N LYS A 99 -1.33 14.11 12.44
CA LYS A 99 -1.60 15.13 13.47
C LYS A 99 -0.38 15.94 13.81
N LYS A 100 0.79 15.36 13.65
CA LYS A 100 2.06 16.00 14.00
C LYS A 100 3.18 15.34 13.20
N GLY A 101 4.17 16.13 12.81
CA GLY A 101 5.34 15.65 12.08
C GLY A 101 5.03 15.34 10.62
N VAL A 102 5.87 14.51 10.03
CA VAL A 102 5.78 14.12 8.62
C VAL A 102 5.90 12.60 8.51
N ARG A 103 4.96 11.99 7.79
CA ARG A 103 5.00 10.56 7.50
C ARG A 103 5.50 10.34 6.07
N ARG A 104 6.56 9.55 5.94
CA ARG A 104 7.13 9.21 4.63
C ARG A 104 7.07 7.72 4.42
N SER A 105 6.69 7.33 3.21
CA SER A 105 6.63 5.92 2.82
C SER A 105 7.03 5.73 1.36
N LEU A 106 7.41 4.50 1.05
CA LEU A 106 7.66 4.06 -0.31
C LEU A 106 6.58 3.05 -0.67
N VAL A 107 5.90 3.28 -1.77
CA VAL A 107 4.80 2.42 -2.23
C VAL A 107 5.20 1.76 -3.54
N MET A 108 4.93 0.48 -3.63
CA MET A 108 5.19 -0.30 -4.84
C MET A 108 3.98 -1.15 -5.16
N TRP A 109 3.74 -1.37 -6.44
CA TRP A 109 2.64 -2.22 -6.89
C TRP A 109 3.18 -3.31 -7.78
N PHE A 110 2.64 -4.51 -7.57
CA PHE A 110 2.94 -5.68 -8.38
C PHE A 110 1.65 -6.14 -9.05
N GLY A 111 1.75 -6.50 -10.29
CA GLY A 111 0.57 -6.88 -11.04
C GLY A 111 0.90 -7.67 -12.28
N GLY A 112 -0.10 -7.89 -13.10
CA GLY A 112 0.03 -8.68 -14.29
C GLY A 112 -1.25 -8.61 -15.12
N PRO A 113 -1.70 -9.76 -15.69
CA PRO A 113 -2.92 -9.79 -16.49
C PRO A 113 -4.13 -9.31 -15.68
N PRO A 114 -5.19 -8.84 -16.35
CA PRO A 114 -6.42 -8.46 -15.66
C PRO A 114 -6.97 -9.60 -14.79
N PHE A 115 -7.71 -9.24 -13.75
CA PHE A 115 -8.44 -10.23 -12.96
C PHE A 115 -9.47 -10.94 -13.84
N LYS A 116 -9.57 -12.24 -13.61
CA LYS A 116 -10.55 -13.07 -14.32
C LYS A 116 -11.86 -13.15 -13.56
#